data_6e03802df952929c92a21d98cd810181
#
_entry.id   6e03802df952929c92a21d98cd810181
#
_cell.length_a   1.000
_cell.length_b   1.000
_cell.length_c   1.000
_cell.angle_alpha   90.00
_cell.angle_beta   90.00
_cell.angle_gamma   90.00
#
_symmetry.space_group_name_H-M   'P 1'
#
loop_
_entity.id
_entity.type
_entity.pdbx_description
1 polymer ?
#
loop_
_entity_poly.entity_id
_entity_poly.type
_entity_poly.pdbx_seq_one_letter_code
_entity_poly.pdbx_strand_id
1 'polypeptide(L)'
;MADIFVSYSRTDKARVAPLVAALEAQGWSVWWDPEITPGDEFDALIGAQLEAARVVVVVWSPASVDSRWVKGEARDAADRGVLELVRFENARLPIDVRAIHTIDLDDWAGSRESAAFRALATALEGKLKRSAVKAAAPALKDKRPAVVVCVLPFANMSGDPEQAYFSDGITEDIITDLGKVSALSVVSRNTAFSLKSGAADVAQIARQTKASYVLVGSVRKSGARVRITAQLIGAANDSQVWGERYDRDLNDIFALQDEISKAIVAALKLTLLPEEKQALEQRGTTNPEAYKLYLMARQFWLLDNERNNEIVVRICNRVIEIDPNYAQAWATMALAQWNMFWRGDSGDDGERAAGTALRLDPQLADSHAAMGAAHRSKGRFQEGLLACQNALRLEPNSYVGNRIAGLCCLGLRRYDDAITYFELAAAGMESDFTAATFISQSYKAKGDTERMKSAARRALDRIEAVVGAEPGHSRAIGMGVAMLATLGEKERAKEWATRARLVDPENVNLHYNLACAMSSLGEIDLTLETLTDIAPRLSPGMMSWMESDADFDAIRGEARFMALMEQVKVRFGYT
;
A
#
# COMPACT_ATOMS: atom_id res chain seq x y z
N MET A 1 -20.26 19.21 -20.86
CA MET A 1 -20.14 18.02 -20.02
C MET A 1 -21.45 17.29 -20.06
N ALA A 2 -21.47 16.04 -20.48
CA ALA A 2 -22.70 15.26 -20.49
C ALA A 2 -23.01 14.70 -19.08
N ASP A 3 -24.29 14.62 -18.73
CA ASP A 3 -24.72 13.99 -17.48
C ASP A 3 -24.46 12.49 -17.52
N ILE A 4 -24.72 11.87 -18.68
CA ILE A 4 -24.65 10.43 -18.90
C ILE A 4 -23.74 10.13 -20.08
N PHE A 5 -22.81 9.21 -19.90
CA PHE A 5 -22.05 8.56 -20.98
C PHE A 5 -22.63 7.16 -21.23
N VAL A 6 -22.92 6.81 -22.49
CA VAL A 6 -23.43 5.47 -22.84
C VAL A 6 -22.37 4.69 -23.58
N SER A 7 -21.87 3.62 -22.92
CA SER A 7 -20.93 2.66 -23.49
C SER A 7 -21.67 1.47 -24.09
N TYR A 8 -21.38 1.12 -25.33
CA TYR A 8 -22.04 0.02 -26.04
C TYR A 8 -21.20 -0.50 -27.22
N SER A 9 -21.55 -1.64 -27.78
CA SER A 9 -20.96 -2.11 -29.05
C SER A 9 -21.60 -1.41 -30.24
N ARG A 10 -20.81 -0.93 -31.18
CA ARG A 10 -21.29 -0.25 -32.41
C ARG A 10 -22.35 -1.04 -33.18
N THR A 11 -22.31 -2.36 -33.11
CA THR A 11 -23.32 -3.24 -33.70
C THR A 11 -24.72 -3.07 -33.07
N ASP A 12 -24.79 -2.56 -31.85
CA ASP A 12 -26.03 -2.35 -31.11
C ASP A 12 -26.61 -0.94 -31.28
N LYS A 13 -26.02 -0.08 -32.13
CA LYS A 13 -26.41 1.31 -32.33
C LYS A 13 -27.92 1.50 -32.53
N ALA A 14 -28.52 0.71 -33.40
CA ALA A 14 -29.94 0.80 -33.71
C ALA A 14 -30.85 0.51 -32.50
N ARG A 15 -30.37 -0.32 -31.54
CA ARG A 15 -31.06 -0.69 -30.32
C ARG A 15 -30.82 0.28 -29.19
N VAL A 16 -29.64 0.89 -29.15
CA VAL A 16 -29.26 1.87 -28.13
C VAL A 16 -29.86 3.25 -28.41
N ALA A 17 -30.05 3.61 -29.67
CA ALA A 17 -30.63 4.91 -30.04
C ALA A 17 -31.98 5.21 -29.38
N PRO A 18 -32.97 4.29 -29.31
CA PRO A 18 -34.22 4.53 -28.57
C PRO A 18 -33.98 4.71 -27.06
N LEU A 19 -33.00 4.02 -26.47
CA LEU A 19 -32.64 4.17 -25.06
C LEU A 19 -32.11 5.59 -24.79
N VAL A 20 -31.19 6.06 -25.64
CA VAL A 20 -30.64 7.42 -25.55
C VAL A 20 -31.73 8.44 -25.67
N ALA A 21 -32.61 8.34 -26.69
CA ALA A 21 -33.74 9.26 -26.88
C ALA A 21 -34.66 9.28 -25.64
N ALA A 22 -34.90 8.13 -25.01
CA ALA A 22 -35.68 8.04 -23.79
C ALA A 22 -35.00 8.69 -22.58
N LEU A 23 -33.66 8.60 -22.46
CA LEU A 23 -32.88 9.26 -21.44
C LEU A 23 -32.85 10.78 -21.63
N GLU A 24 -32.65 11.27 -22.87
CA GLU A 24 -32.67 12.68 -23.20
C GLU A 24 -34.05 13.30 -22.93
N ALA A 25 -35.13 12.57 -23.19
CA ALA A 25 -36.49 12.96 -22.88
C ALA A 25 -36.79 13.07 -21.36
N GLN A 26 -35.89 12.59 -20.47
CA GLN A 26 -35.90 12.88 -19.03
C GLN A 26 -35.23 14.21 -18.68
N GLY A 27 -34.66 14.90 -19.68
CA GLY A 27 -33.94 16.16 -19.48
C GLY A 27 -32.45 16.01 -19.16
N TRP A 28 -31.87 14.82 -19.35
CA TRP A 28 -30.44 14.59 -19.15
C TRP A 28 -29.65 14.77 -20.45
N SER A 29 -28.46 15.33 -20.37
CA SER A 29 -27.53 15.38 -21.51
C SER A 29 -26.81 14.04 -21.62
N VAL A 30 -26.89 13.41 -22.80
CA VAL A 30 -26.32 12.08 -23.05
C VAL A 30 -25.23 12.19 -24.12
N TRP A 31 -24.05 11.65 -23.80
CA TRP A 31 -22.97 11.48 -24.76
C TRP A 31 -22.89 10.02 -25.21
N TRP A 32 -23.01 9.79 -26.50
CA TRP A 32 -22.96 8.49 -27.15
C TRP A 32 -22.61 8.67 -28.61
N ASP A 33 -21.97 7.71 -29.24
CA ASP A 33 -21.72 7.60 -30.68
C ASP A 33 -21.42 8.94 -31.45
N PRO A 34 -20.25 9.57 -31.19
CA PRO A 34 -19.84 10.68 -32.05
C PRO A 34 -19.55 10.20 -33.48
N GLU A 35 -20.04 10.90 -34.48
CA GLU A 35 -19.68 10.71 -35.89
C GLU A 35 -18.23 11.19 -36.14
N ILE A 36 -17.23 10.43 -35.66
CA ILE A 36 -15.82 10.76 -35.76
C ILE A 36 -15.10 9.64 -36.51
N THR A 37 -14.22 10.01 -37.43
CA THR A 37 -13.35 9.09 -38.17
C THR A 37 -12.31 8.46 -37.23
N PRO A 38 -11.98 7.15 -37.32
CA PRO A 38 -11.01 6.51 -36.46
C PRO A 38 -9.62 7.12 -36.57
N GLY A 39 -8.96 7.43 -35.45
CA GLY A 39 -7.59 7.96 -35.34
C GLY A 39 -7.19 8.19 -33.89
N ASP A 40 -5.92 8.54 -33.64
CA ASP A 40 -5.37 8.74 -32.28
C ASP A 40 -6.09 9.84 -31.46
N GLU A 41 -6.69 10.83 -32.13
CA GLU A 41 -7.52 11.87 -31.47
C GLU A 41 -8.85 11.33 -30.96
N PHE A 42 -9.33 10.19 -31.49
CA PHE A 42 -10.60 9.56 -31.13
C PHE A 42 -10.56 8.96 -29.73
N ASP A 43 -9.50 8.25 -29.39
CA ASP A 43 -9.36 7.61 -28.07
C ASP A 43 -9.22 8.64 -26.95
N ALA A 44 -8.53 9.74 -27.21
CA ALA A 44 -8.39 10.85 -26.27
C ALA A 44 -9.73 11.57 -26.00
N LEU A 45 -10.56 11.76 -27.05
CA LEU A 45 -11.87 12.39 -26.90
C LEU A 45 -12.85 11.53 -26.12
N ILE A 46 -12.91 10.22 -26.42
CA ILE A 46 -13.75 9.27 -25.69
C ILE A 46 -13.32 9.22 -24.23
N GLY A 47 -12.02 9.09 -23.96
CA GLY A 47 -11.47 9.09 -22.62
C GLY A 47 -11.86 10.33 -21.82
N ALA A 48 -11.73 11.52 -22.41
CA ALA A 48 -12.12 12.78 -21.78
C ALA A 48 -13.63 12.86 -21.48
N GLN A 49 -14.50 12.36 -22.37
CA GLN A 49 -15.94 12.35 -22.14
C GLN A 49 -16.37 11.31 -21.10
N LEU A 50 -15.72 10.14 -21.11
CA LEU A 50 -15.92 9.11 -20.10
C LEU A 50 -15.55 9.63 -18.71
N GLU A 51 -14.36 10.24 -18.56
CA GLU A 51 -13.90 10.83 -17.30
C GLU A 51 -14.81 11.97 -16.82
N ALA A 52 -15.33 12.78 -17.73
CA ALA A 52 -16.18 13.93 -17.43
C ALA A 52 -17.63 13.55 -17.09
N ALA A 53 -18.08 12.35 -17.42
CA ALA A 53 -19.45 11.92 -17.22
C ALA A 53 -19.77 11.70 -15.72
N ARG A 54 -20.96 12.17 -15.32
CA ARG A 54 -21.48 12.02 -13.95
C ARG A 54 -21.97 10.60 -13.68
N VAL A 55 -22.50 9.93 -14.70
CA VAL A 55 -22.91 8.51 -14.69
C VAL A 55 -22.52 7.87 -16.01
N VAL A 56 -22.06 6.64 -15.97
CA VAL A 56 -21.74 5.81 -17.14
C VAL A 56 -22.73 4.66 -17.20
N VAL A 57 -23.54 4.63 -18.27
CA VAL A 57 -24.44 3.50 -18.56
C VAL A 57 -23.75 2.56 -19.52
N VAL A 58 -23.48 1.33 -19.07
CA VAL A 58 -22.89 0.30 -19.92
C VAL A 58 -23.97 -0.67 -20.39
N VAL A 59 -24.07 -0.79 -21.71
CA VAL A 59 -25.07 -1.64 -22.37
C VAL A 59 -24.45 -3.00 -22.71
N TRP A 60 -24.87 -4.03 -22.00
CA TRP A 60 -24.47 -5.39 -22.26
C TRP A 60 -25.40 -6.07 -23.26
N SER A 61 -24.83 -6.57 -24.33
CA SER A 61 -25.45 -7.39 -25.38
C SER A 61 -24.55 -8.57 -25.72
N PRO A 62 -24.96 -9.59 -26.48
CA PRO A 62 -24.07 -10.61 -27.00
C PRO A 62 -22.85 -10.07 -27.74
N ALA A 63 -22.95 -8.90 -28.39
CA ALA A 63 -21.87 -8.26 -29.10
C ALA A 63 -20.93 -7.46 -28.15
N SER A 64 -21.47 -6.77 -27.14
CA SER A 64 -20.68 -5.93 -26.24
C SER A 64 -19.90 -6.72 -25.20
N VAL A 65 -20.38 -7.92 -24.81
CA VAL A 65 -19.68 -8.79 -23.82
C VAL A 65 -18.30 -9.26 -24.28
N ASP A 66 -18.02 -9.25 -25.58
CA ASP A 66 -16.71 -9.61 -26.14
C ASP A 66 -15.84 -8.37 -26.45
N SER A 67 -16.41 -7.20 -26.41
CA SER A 67 -15.69 -5.94 -26.66
C SER A 67 -14.70 -5.63 -25.53
N ARG A 68 -13.40 -5.56 -25.85
CA ARG A 68 -12.36 -5.12 -24.90
C ARG A 68 -12.57 -3.67 -24.44
N TRP A 69 -13.11 -2.86 -25.34
CA TRP A 69 -13.36 -1.44 -25.11
C TRP A 69 -14.46 -1.24 -24.08
N VAL A 70 -15.64 -1.82 -24.31
CA VAL A 70 -16.79 -1.75 -23.37
C VAL A 70 -16.41 -2.31 -21.99
N LYS A 71 -15.61 -3.38 -21.94
CA LYS A 71 -15.08 -3.93 -20.67
C LYS A 71 -14.16 -2.94 -19.94
N GLY A 72 -13.32 -2.21 -20.67
CA GLY A 72 -12.43 -1.20 -20.12
C GLY A 72 -13.20 -0.03 -19.51
N GLU A 73 -14.16 0.52 -20.26
CA GLU A 73 -15.04 1.60 -19.83
C GLU A 73 -15.92 1.21 -18.63
N ALA A 74 -16.41 -0.03 -18.62
CA ALA A 74 -17.18 -0.57 -17.48
C ALA A 74 -16.35 -0.65 -16.19
N ARG A 75 -15.07 -1.05 -16.30
CA ARG A 75 -14.16 -1.11 -15.14
C ARG A 75 -13.85 0.27 -14.61
N ASP A 76 -13.47 1.21 -15.50
CA ASP A 76 -13.21 2.60 -15.11
C ASP A 76 -14.42 3.20 -14.38
N ALA A 77 -15.61 3.03 -14.94
CA ALA A 77 -16.84 3.54 -14.33
C ALA A 77 -17.18 2.86 -12.99
N ALA A 78 -16.87 1.57 -12.84
CA ALA A 78 -17.04 0.83 -11.59
C ALA A 78 -16.09 1.36 -10.50
N ASP A 79 -14.81 1.55 -10.83
CA ASP A 79 -13.78 2.06 -9.93
C ASP A 79 -14.13 3.47 -9.43
N ARG A 80 -14.73 4.29 -10.28
CA ARG A 80 -15.21 5.64 -9.94
C ARG A 80 -16.56 5.65 -9.20
N GLY A 81 -17.25 4.52 -9.11
CA GLY A 81 -18.57 4.41 -8.47
C GLY A 81 -19.71 5.08 -9.23
N VAL A 82 -19.53 5.30 -10.54
CA VAL A 82 -20.51 5.98 -11.44
C VAL A 82 -21.17 5.03 -12.43
N LEU A 83 -20.90 3.72 -12.34
CA LEU A 83 -21.40 2.69 -13.26
C LEU A 83 -22.88 2.38 -13.03
N GLU A 84 -23.65 2.32 -14.12
CA GLU A 84 -24.98 1.69 -14.18
C GLU A 84 -25.00 0.65 -15.31
N LEU A 85 -25.56 -0.52 -15.05
CA LEU A 85 -25.57 -1.62 -16.01
C LEU A 85 -26.97 -1.86 -16.55
N VAL A 86 -27.07 -1.95 -17.88
CA VAL A 86 -28.27 -2.43 -18.57
C VAL A 86 -27.92 -3.63 -19.44
N ARG A 87 -28.86 -4.54 -19.61
CA ARG A 87 -28.68 -5.75 -20.40
C ARG A 87 -29.75 -5.90 -21.44
N PHE A 88 -29.35 -6.33 -22.63
CA PHE A 88 -30.21 -6.76 -23.74
C PHE A 88 -29.91 -8.22 -24.12
N GLU A 89 -30.93 -8.93 -24.65
CA GLU A 89 -30.83 -10.28 -25.21
C GLU A 89 -30.25 -11.33 -24.25
N ASN A 90 -30.60 -11.22 -22.97
CA ASN A 90 -30.11 -12.12 -21.93
C ASN A 90 -28.60 -12.37 -21.98
N ALA A 91 -27.82 -11.33 -22.33
CA ALA A 91 -26.38 -11.42 -22.47
C ALA A 91 -25.71 -11.90 -21.18
N ARG A 92 -24.76 -12.85 -21.33
CA ARG A 92 -23.99 -13.36 -20.20
C ARG A 92 -22.92 -12.36 -19.77
N LEU A 93 -23.18 -11.63 -18.70
CA LEU A 93 -22.29 -10.58 -18.20
C LEU A 93 -20.86 -11.09 -17.94
N PRO A 94 -19.83 -10.25 -18.20
CA PRO A 94 -18.46 -10.51 -17.78
C PRO A 94 -18.36 -10.75 -16.27
N ILE A 95 -17.40 -11.58 -15.86
CA ILE A 95 -17.29 -12.05 -14.47
C ILE A 95 -17.06 -10.94 -13.46
N ASP A 96 -16.36 -9.90 -13.86
CA ASP A 96 -15.97 -8.72 -13.08
C ASP A 96 -17.13 -7.79 -12.74
N VAL A 97 -18.21 -7.81 -13.55
CA VAL A 97 -19.41 -6.98 -13.31
C VAL A 97 -20.65 -7.78 -12.92
N ARG A 98 -20.54 -9.10 -12.87
CA ARG A 98 -21.67 -10.01 -12.63
C ARG A 98 -22.33 -9.86 -11.26
N ALA A 99 -21.56 -9.37 -10.26
CA ALA A 99 -22.07 -9.11 -8.93
C ALA A 99 -22.78 -7.75 -8.80
N ILE A 100 -22.71 -6.90 -9.84
CA ILE A 100 -23.33 -5.58 -9.84
C ILE A 100 -24.78 -5.72 -10.32
N HIS A 101 -25.71 -5.03 -9.65
CA HIS A 101 -27.11 -5.02 -10.07
C HIS A 101 -27.21 -4.52 -11.51
N THR A 102 -27.92 -5.27 -12.35
CA THR A 102 -28.09 -4.99 -13.78
C THR A 102 -29.56 -4.89 -14.10
N ILE A 103 -29.96 -3.87 -14.81
CA ILE A 103 -31.35 -3.67 -15.23
C ILE A 103 -31.56 -4.38 -16.56
N ASP A 104 -32.55 -5.27 -16.58
CA ASP A 104 -32.91 -6.04 -17.76
C ASP A 104 -33.84 -5.23 -18.65
N LEU A 105 -33.41 -5.03 -19.90
CA LEU A 105 -34.17 -4.32 -20.94
C LEU A 105 -34.54 -5.25 -22.12
N ASP A 106 -34.54 -6.58 -21.93
CA ASP A 106 -34.82 -7.55 -23.00
C ASP A 106 -36.19 -7.30 -23.67
N ASP A 107 -37.22 -7.09 -22.88
CA ASP A 107 -38.59 -6.84 -23.35
C ASP A 107 -38.93 -5.35 -23.52
N TRP A 108 -37.92 -4.48 -23.41
CA TRP A 108 -38.16 -3.04 -23.51
C TRP A 108 -38.32 -2.59 -24.96
N ALA A 109 -39.53 -2.11 -25.32
CA ALA A 109 -39.91 -1.67 -26.68
C ALA A 109 -39.88 -0.14 -26.82
N GLY A 110 -39.03 0.59 -26.09
CA GLY A 110 -38.91 2.06 -26.19
C GLY A 110 -39.88 2.85 -25.29
N SER A 111 -40.74 2.20 -24.53
CA SER A 111 -41.70 2.91 -23.66
C SER A 111 -41.03 3.40 -22.36
N ARG A 112 -41.15 4.70 -22.08
CA ARG A 112 -40.69 5.31 -20.82
C ARG A 112 -41.53 4.93 -19.61
N GLU A 113 -42.74 4.42 -19.83
CA GLU A 113 -43.66 3.99 -18.78
C GLU A 113 -43.44 2.54 -18.35
N SER A 114 -42.56 1.79 -19.03
CA SER A 114 -42.21 0.42 -18.66
C SER A 114 -41.56 0.36 -17.27
N ALA A 115 -41.81 -0.73 -16.56
CA ALA A 115 -41.21 -0.91 -15.23
C ALA A 115 -39.67 -0.93 -15.28
N ALA A 116 -39.09 -1.54 -16.32
CA ALA A 116 -37.64 -1.62 -16.52
C ALA A 116 -37.01 -0.24 -16.76
N PHE A 117 -37.61 0.58 -17.63
CA PHE A 117 -37.10 1.94 -17.87
C PHE A 117 -37.28 2.84 -16.64
N ARG A 118 -38.39 2.75 -15.92
CA ARG A 118 -38.58 3.50 -14.66
C ARG A 118 -37.55 3.11 -13.59
N ALA A 119 -37.19 1.84 -13.49
CA ALA A 119 -36.13 1.38 -12.60
C ALA A 119 -34.79 2.02 -12.98
N LEU A 120 -34.43 2.02 -14.28
CA LEU A 120 -33.24 2.68 -14.79
C LEU A 120 -33.25 4.19 -14.50
N ALA A 121 -34.33 4.87 -14.82
CA ALA A 121 -34.47 6.31 -14.58
C ALA A 121 -34.31 6.66 -13.09
N THR A 122 -34.91 5.87 -12.20
CA THR A 122 -34.77 6.06 -10.73
C THR A 122 -33.33 5.84 -10.26
N ALA A 123 -32.63 4.79 -10.78
CA ALA A 123 -31.24 4.53 -10.45
C ALA A 123 -30.31 5.66 -10.91
N LEU A 124 -30.51 6.13 -12.14
CA LEU A 124 -29.75 7.25 -12.72
C LEU A 124 -30.01 8.57 -11.97
N GLU A 125 -31.26 8.88 -11.67
CA GLU A 125 -31.62 10.08 -10.90
C GLU A 125 -30.96 10.07 -9.51
N GLY A 126 -30.97 8.90 -8.84
CA GLY A 126 -30.31 8.72 -7.54
C GLY A 126 -28.79 8.91 -7.61
N LYS A 127 -28.15 8.47 -8.70
CA LYS A 127 -26.70 8.66 -8.91
C LYS A 127 -26.38 10.11 -9.32
N LEU A 128 -27.17 10.70 -10.20
CA LEU A 128 -27.03 12.11 -10.62
C LEU A 128 -27.25 13.08 -9.45
N LYS A 129 -28.22 12.81 -8.57
CA LYS A 129 -28.41 13.59 -7.32
C LYS A 129 -27.22 13.47 -6.37
N ARG A 130 -26.66 12.26 -6.19
CA ARG A 130 -25.44 12.05 -5.39
C ARG A 130 -24.23 12.74 -6.00
N SER A 131 -24.08 12.70 -7.32
CA SER A 131 -23.06 13.46 -8.04
C SER A 131 -23.26 14.96 -7.91
N ALA A 132 -24.51 15.44 -7.89
CA ALA A 132 -24.82 16.86 -7.68
C ALA A 132 -24.55 17.31 -6.24
N VAL A 133 -24.83 16.46 -5.23
CA VAL A 133 -24.47 16.73 -3.82
C VAL A 133 -22.95 16.68 -3.64
N LYS A 134 -22.25 15.80 -4.36
CA LYS A 134 -20.77 15.76 -4.41
C LYS A 134 -20.20 16.96 -5.21
N ALA A 135 -20.93 17.49 -6.16
CA ALA A 135 -20.60 18.72 -6.91
C ALA A 135 -21.08 20.01 -6.22
N ALA A 136 -22.05 19.93 -5.29
CA ALA A 136 -22.51 21.03 -4.43
C ALA A 136 -21.78 21.08 -3.07
N ALA A 137 -21.00 20.07 -2.71
CA ALA A 137 -19.83 20.30 -1.87
C ALA A 137 -18.97 21.35 -2.62
N PRO A 138 -18.54 22.46 -1.96
CA PRO A 138 -17.98 23.59 -2.65
C PRO A 138 -16.96 23.09 -3.67
N ALA A 139 -17.24 23.37 -4.95
CA ALA A 139 -16.33 23.08 -6.03
C ALA A 139 -14.97 23.55 -5.54
N LEU A 140 -13.99 22.65 -5.49
CA LEU A 140 -12.60 23.02 -5.41
C LEU A 140 -12.37 23.93 -6.62
N LYS A 141 -12.58 25.23 -6.37
CA LYS A 141 -12.21 26.31 -7.27
C LYS A 141 -10.75 26.10 -7.56
N ASP A 142 -10.43 26.20 -8.84
CA ASP A 142 -9.09 26.28 -9.36
C ASP A 142 -8.13 25.23 -8.76
N LYS A 143 -7.76 24.25 -9.57
CA LYS A 143 -6.45 23.61 -9.41
C LYS A 143 -5.38 24.69 -9.60
N ARG A 144 -5.20 25.55 -8.58
CA ARG A 144 -3.87 26.07 -8.33
C ARG A 144 -3.01 24.82 -8.18
N PRO A 145 -1.84 24.76 -8.81
CA PRO A 145 -0.94 23.65 -8.59
C PRO A 145 -0.83 23.49 -7.07
N ALA A 146 -1.19 22.31 -6.57
CA ALA A 146 -1.14 22.06 -5.13
C ALA A 146 0.26 22.44 -4.65
N VAL A 147 0.33 23.28 -3.61
CA VAL A 147 1.64 23.71 -3.07
C VAL A 147 2.34 22.45 -2.56
N VAL A 148 3.41 22.04 -3.21
CA VAL A 148 4.15 20.82 -2.84
C VAL A 148 5.18 21.20 -1.78
N VAL A 149 5.10 20.56 -0.62
CA VAL A 149 6.02 20.76 0.50
C VAL A 149 6.82 19.49 0.76
N CYS A 150 8.15 19.61 0.81
CA CYS A 150 9.05 18.55 1.27
C CYS A 150 9.51 18.87 2.69
N VAL A 151 9.21 18.05 3.66
CA VAL A 151 9.67 18.18 5.05
C VAL A 151 10.87 17.27 5.25
N LEU A 152 12.05 17.83 5.37
CA LEU A 152 13.26 17.05 5.61
C LEU A 152 13.35 16.60 7.07
N PRO A 153 14.00 15.46 7.34
CA PRO A 153 14.24 15.00 8.70
C PRO A 153 14.95 16.07 9.52
N PHE A 154 14.39 16.44 10.66
CA PHE A 154 14.96 17.44 11.56
C PHE A 154 16.26 16.91 12.17
N ALA A 155 17.30 17.73 12.16
CA ALA A 155 18.59 17.36 12.70
C ALA A 155 18.50 17.17 14.23
N ASN A 156 18.99 16.03 14.73
CA ASN A 156 19.15 15.82 16.16
C ASN A 156 20.34 16.64 16.69
N MET A 157 20.05 17.67 17.47
CA MET A 157 21.04 18.56 18.11
C MET A 157 21.14 18.34 19.63
N SER A 158 20.65 17.18 20.13
CA SER A 158 20.60 16.86 21.55
C SER A 158 21.98 16.46 22.13
N GLY A 159 22.96 16.17 21.27
CA GLY A 159 24.26 15.66 21.69
C GLY A 159 24.29 14.16 22.03
N ASP A 160 23.17 13.49 21.87
CA ASP A 160 22.95 12.07 22.11
C ASP A 160 22.34 11.43 20.84
N PRO A 161 23.07 10.57 20.12
CA PRO A 161 22.57 9.90 18.93
C PRO A 161 21.31 9.07 19.20
N GLU A 162 21.15 8.53 20.41
CA GLU A 162 19.98 7.73 20.79
C GLU A 162 18.68 8.56 20.82
N GLN A 163 18.76 9.90 20.79
CA GLN A 163 17.59 10.78 20.69
C GLN A 163 17.14 11.03 19.23
N ALA A 164 17.75 10.40 18.23
CA ALA A 164 17.38 10.58 16.82
C ALA A 164 15.91 10.21 16.55
N TYR A 165 15.40 9.16 17.21
CA TYR A 165 13.99 8.74 17.10
C TYR A 165 12.99 9.86 17.43
N PHE A 166 13.35 10.72 18.37
CA PHE A 166 12.49 11.82 18.79
C PHE A 166 12.44 12.92 17.72
N SER A 167 13.59 13.28 17.12
CA SER A 167 13.66 14.24 16.01
C SER A 167 12.94 13.74 14.77
N ASP A 168 13.12 12.46 14.45
CA ASP A 168 12.48 11.81 13.33
C ASP A 168 10.96 11.72 13.53
N GLY A 169 10.49 11.41 14.76
CA GLY A 169 9.07 11.39 15.12
C GLY A 169 8.38 12.75 15.00
N ILE A 170 9.02 13.81 15.48
CA ILE A 170 8.50 15.19 15.30
C ILE A 170 8.36 15.53 13.82
N THR A 171 9.35 15.17 13.01
CA THR A 171 9.30 15.39 11.55
C THR A 171 8.12 14.68 10.93
N GLU A 172 7.90 13.44 11.32
CA GLU A 172 6.83 12.59 10.81
C GLU A 172 5.44 13.10 11.18
N ASP A 173 5.28 13.58 12.43
CA ASP A 173 4.02 14.19 12.87
C ASP A 173 3.73 15.47 12.06
N ILE A 174 4.74 16.30 11.76
CA ILE A 174 4.57 17.48 10.90
C ILE A 174 4.16 17.07 9.48
N ILE A 175 4.78 16.02 8.90
CA ILE A 175 4.40 15.48 7.58
C ILE A 175 2.94 15.04 7.60
N THR A 176 2.53 14.30 8.62
CA THR A 176 1.17 13.79 8.80
C THR A 176 0.18 14.93 8.94
N ASP A 177 0.48 15.92 9.77
CA ASP A 177 -0.38 17.08 9.99
C ASP A 177 -0.56 17.92 8.73
N LEU A 178 0.54 18.25 8.04
CA LEU A 178 0.46 18.97 6.78
C LEU A 178 -0.30 18.18 5.69
N GLY A 179 -0.22 16.84 5.73
CA GLY A 179 -0.96 15.95 4.83
C GLY A 179 -2.49 15.99 5.01
N LYS A 180 -2.99 16.46 6.17
CA LYS A 180 -4.42 16.67 6.44
C LYS A 180 -4.97 17.94 5.75
N VAL A 181 -4.11 18.79 5.21
CA VAL A 181 -4.48 20.06 4.55
C VAL A 181 -4.67 19.85 3.05
N SER A 182 -5.89 19.88 2.58
CA SER A 182 -6.27 19.56 1.19
C SER A 182 -5.61 20.45 0.11
N ALA A 183 -5.20 21.66 0.49
CA ALA A 183 -4.50 22.61 -0.38
C ALA A 183 -2.99 22.29 -0.52
N LEU A 184 -2.46 21.32 0.26
CA LEU A 184 -1.07 20.89 0.23
C LEU A 184 -0.91 19.52 -0.42
N SER A 185 0.20 19.34 -1.09
CA SER A 185 0.74 18.03 -1.44
C SER A 185 2.04 17.84 -0.67
N VAL A 186 2.08 16.91 0.26
CA VAL A 186 3.27 16.69 1.09
C VAL A 186 4.08 15.52 0.51
N VAL A 187 5.38 15.72 0.32
CA VAL A 187 6.30 14.66 -0.10
C VAL A 187 6.28 13.56 0.96
N SER A 188 6.19 12.32 0.53
CA SER A 188 6.08 11.18 1.45
C SER A 188 7.26 11.15 2.43
N ARG A 189 7.00 10.68 3.66
CA ARG A 189 8.04 10.52 4.69
C ARG A 189 9.26 9.79 4.14
N ASN A 190 9.04 8.67 3.46
CA ASN A 190 10.13 7.82 3.01
C ASN A 190 11.03 8.52 1.98
N THR A 191 10.43 9.23 1.01
CA THR A 191 11.17 10.07 0.06
C THR A 191 11.95 11.17 0.78
N ALA A 192 11.33 11.86 1.73
CA ALA A 192 11.97 12.91 2.48
C ALA A 192 13.16 12.40 3.32
N PHE A 193 13.01 11.23 3.94
CA PHE A 193 14.05 10.60 4.77
C PHE A 193 15.20 10.01 3.95
N SER A 194 14.96 9.54 2.73
CA SER A 194 16.04 9.08 1.84
C SER A 194 16.98 10.21 1.42
N LEU A 195 16.52 11.46 1.46
CA LEU A 195 17.30 12.65 1.15
C LEU A 195 18.20 13.14 2.32
N LYS A 196 18.11 12.50 3.49
CA LYS A 196 18.91 12.83 4.69
C LYS A 196 20.42 12.60 4.50
N SER A 197 20.82 11.74 3.59
CA SER A 197 22.18 11.18 3.50
C SER A 197 23.20 12.07 2.79
N GLY A 198 22.85 13.26 2.33
CA GLY A 198 23.78 14.14 1.62
C GLY A 198 23.59 15.60 2.00
N ALA A 199 24.66 16.41 1.86
CA ALA A 199 24.59 17.87 1.85
C ALA A 199 23.86 18.34 0.58
N ALA A 200 22.64 17.83 0.34
CA ALA A 200 21.86 18.14 -0.85
C ALA A 200 21.34 19.58 -0.72
N ASP A 201 21.69 20.39 -1.68
CA ASP A 201 21.17 21.73 -1.88
C ASP A 201 19.63 21.70 -2.00
N VAL A 202 18.95 22.66 -1.36
CA VAL A 202 17.49 22.80 -1.41
C VAL A 202 16.97 22.76 -2.85
N ALA A 203 17.70 23.38 -3.79
CA ALA A 203 17.36 23.36 -5.20
C ALA A 203 17.43 21.95 -5.82
N GLN A 204 18.33 21.09 -5.38
CA GLN A 204 18.42 19.70 -5.82
C GLN A 204 17.26 18.88 -5.27
N ILE A 205 16.96 19.03 -3.98
CA ILE A 205 15.82 18.37 -3.32
C ILE A 205 14.50 18.76 -4.01
N ALA A 206 14.32 20.05 -4.26
CA ALA A 206 13.14 20.57 -4.95
C ALA A 206 12.97 20.00 -6.35
N ARG A 207 14.05 19.85 -7.11
CA ARG A 207 14.01 19.22 -8.45
C ARG A 207 13.61 17.74 -8.39
N GLN A 208 14.17 16.99 -7.42
CA GLN A 208 13.89 15.56 -7.26
C GLN A 208 12.46 15.30 -6.79
N THR A 209 11.95 16.13 -5.88
CA THR A 209 10.63 15.95 -5.26
C THR A 209 9.53 16.78 -5.91
N LYS A 210 9.88 17.69 -6.83
CA LYS A 210 9.00 18.71 -7.40
C LYS A 210 8.38 19.63 -6.32
N ALA A 211 9.06 19.77 -5.18
CA ALA A 211 8.61 20.60 -4.08
C ALA A 211 8.71 22.08 -4.42
N SER A 212 7.66 22.86 -4.10
CA SER A 212 7.65 24.31 -4.16
C SER A 212 8.34 24.92 -2.95
N TYR A 213 8.30 24.21 -1.84
CA TYR A 213 8.92 24.61 -0.56
C TYR A 213 9.57 23.40 0.10
N VAL A 214 10.67 23.67 0.80
CA VAL A 214 11.38 22.69 1.63
C VAL A 214 11.39 23.18 3.07
N LEU A 215 10.86 22.37 3.99
CA LEU A 215 10.94 22.60 5.42
C LEU A 215 12.16 21.88 5.96
N VAL A 216 13.03 22.64 6.62
CA VAL A 216 14.22 22.15 7.32
C VAL A 216 14.14 22.52 8.79
N GLY A 217 14.77 21.74 9.65
CA GLY A 217 14.75 22.04 11.08
C GLY A 217 15.72 21.24 11.91
N SER A 218 15.71 21.52 13.20
CA SER A 218 16.49 20.79 14.19
C SER A 218 15.71 20.66 15.50
N VAL A 219 15.96 19.56 16.21
CA VAL A 219 15.40 19.28 17.52
C VAL A 219 16.55 19.12 18.51
N ARG A 220 16.49 19.81 19.63
CA ARG A 220 17.37 19.64 20.79
C ARG A 220 16.53 19.31 22.01
N LYS A 221 16.71 18.13 22.56
CA LYS A 221 16.09 17.71 23.82
C LYS A 221 17.15 17.71 24.93
N SER A 222 16.84 18.31 26.05
CA SER A 222 17.70 18.35 27.24
C SER A 222 16.83 18.20 28.49
N GLY A 223 16.84 17.01 29.10
CA GLY A 223 15.95 16.68 30.20
C GLY A 223 14.48 16.80 29.82
N ALA A 224 13.73 17.62 30.54
CA ALA A 224 12.32 17.90 30.30
C ALA A 224 12.07 19.02 29.25
N ARG A 225 13.11 19.66 28.73
CA ARG A 225 12.96 20.74 27.75
C ARG A 225 13.25 20.29 26.34
N VAL A 226 12.47 20.81 25.40
CA VAL A 226 12.66 20.62 23.96
C VAL A 226 12.75 21.97 23.26
N ARG A 227 13.75 22.10 22.38
CA ARG A 227 13.89 23.23 21.49
C ARG A 227 13.79 22.75 20.07
N ILE A 228 12.85 23.34 19.31
CA ILE A 228 12.69 23.08 17.88
C ILE A 228 12.97 24.35 17.12
N THR A 229 13.79 24.25 16.08
CA THR A 229 13.96 25.31 15.08
C THR A 229 13.44 24.79 13.77
N ALA A 230 12.57 25.55 13.10
CA ALA A 230 12.01 25.17 11.82
C ALA A 230 12.10 26.35 10.85
N GLN A 231 12.41 26.08 9.58
CA GLN A 231 12.55 27.07 8.51
C GLN A 231 11.92 26.53 7.23
N LEU A 232 11.07 27.34 6.60
CA LEU A 232 10.45 27.06 5.32
C LEU A 232 11.20 27.85 4.24
N ILE A 233 11.75 27.13 3.27
CA ILE A 233 12.57 27.69 2.19
C ILE A 233 11.84 27.56 0.87
N GLY A 234 11.70 28.64 0.12
CA GLY A 234 11.14 28.64 -1.23
C GLY A 234 12.12 28.07 -2.24
N ALA A 235 11.71 27.02 -2.95
CA ALA A 235 12.57 26.30 -3.88
C ALA A 235 13.00 27.12 -5.11
N ALA A 236 12.21 28.12 -5.50
CA ALA A 236 12.45 28.90 -6.72
C ALA A 236 13.63 29.87 -6.60
N ASN A 237 13.90 30.38 -5.39
CA ASN A 237 14.87 31.46 -5.15
C ASN A 237 15.75 31.24 -3.92
N ASP A 238 15.70 30.04 -3.35
CA ASP A 238 16.45 29.65 -2.14
C ASP A 238 16.30 30.68 -0.99
N SER A 239 15.11 31.28 -0.88
CA SER A 239 14.83 32.28 0.13
C SER A 239 14.04 31.70 1.30
N GLN A 240 14.43 32.08 2.51
CA GLN A 240 13.63 31.75 3.70
C GLN A 240 12.32 32.53 3.68
N VAL A 241 11.20 31.78 3.59
CA VAL A 241 9.82 32.32 3.59
C VAL A 241 9.33 32.50 5.02
N TRP A 242 9.73 31.60 5.90
CA TRP A 242 9.37 31.60 7.30
C TRP A 242 10.43 30.87 8.11
N GLY A 243 10.59 31.23 9.37
CA GLY A 243 11.46 30.54 10.30
C GLY A 243 11.23 30.99 11.72
N GLU A 244 11.08 30.03 12.61
CA GLU A 244 10.84 30.26 14.03
C GLU A 244 11.62 29.27 14.90
N ARG A 245 11.79 29.67 16.16
CA ARG A 245 12.39 28.84 17.20
C ARG A 245 11.45 28.75 18.39
N TYR A 246 11.18 27.54 18.78
CA TYR A 246 10.33 27.19 19.89
C TYR A 246 11.17 26.59 21.02
N ASP A 247 10.89 26.97 22.26
CA ASP A 247 11.53 26.43 23.46
C ASP A 247 10.43 26.17 24.50
N ARG A 248 10.11 24.90 24.74
CA ARG A 248 8.96 24.46 25.54
C ARG A 248 9.35 23.34 26.51
N ASP A 249 8.47 23.05 27.47
CA ASP A 249 8.53 21.81 28.24
C ASP A 249 8.10 20.62 27.35
N LEU A 250 8.66 19.46 27.62
CA LEU A 250 8.29 18.24 26.88
C LEU A 250 6.80 17.85 27.07
N ASN A 251 6.20 18.26 28.20
CA ASN A 251 4.77 18.04 28.44
C ASN A 251 3.88 18.84 27.47
N ASP A 252 4.41 19.93 26.92
CA ASP A 252 3.71 20.79 25.95
C ASP A 252 3.97 20.39 24.49
N ILE A 253 4.57 19.20 24.25
CA ILE A 253 5.02 18.78 22.90
C ILE A 253 3.89 18.79 21.88
N PHE A 254 2.70 18.38 22.26
CA PHE A 254 1.55 18.33 21.36
C PHE A 254 1.07 19.74 20.96
N ALA A 255 0.99 20.66 21.91
CA ALA A 255 0.67 22.06 21.63
C ALA A 255 1.71 22.71 20.71
N LEU A 256 2.98 22.33 20.89
CA LEU A 256 4.10 22.81 20.08
C LEU A 256 4.00 22.30 18.63
N GLN A 257 3.66 21.02 18.42
CA GLN A 257 3.46 20.47 17.08
C GLN A 257 2.30 21.16 16.35
N ASP A 258 1.18 21.41 17.05
CA ASP A 258 0.04 22.16 16.52
C ASP A 258 0.44 23.59 16.12
N GLU A 259 1.20 24.26 16.98
CA GLU A 259 1.70 25.62 16.73
C GLU A 259 2.57 25.66 15.47
N ILE A 260 3.50 24.72 15.31
CA ILE A 260 4.38 24.63 14.16
C ILE A 260 3.58 24.36 12.87
N SER A 261 2.69 23.36 12.87
CA SER A 261 1.89 22.99 11.70
C SER A 261 0.98 24.14 11.25
N LYS A 262 0.31 24.80 12.19
CA LYS A 262 -0.52 26.00 11.92
C LYS A 262 0.32 27.18 11.41
N ALA A 263 1.52 27.41 11.94
CA ALA A 263 2.42 28.47 11.49
C ALA A 263 2.91 28.23 10.04
N ILE A 264 3.24 27.01 9.67
CA ILE A 264 3.64 26.64 8.30
C ILE A 264 2.49 26.91 7.32
N VAL A 265 1.26 26.47 7.65
CA VAL A 265 0.08 26.72 6.80
C VAL A 265 -0.18 28.22 6.62
N ALA A 266 -0.06 29.00 7.70
CA ALA A 266 -0.19 30.47 7.64
C ALA A 266 0.90 31.11 6.79
N ALA A 267 2.16 30.65 6.91
CA ALA A 267 3.29 31.13 6.11
C ALA A 267 3.10 30.89 4.60
N LEU A 268 2.43 29.80 4.26
CA LEU A 268 2.04 29.45 2.89
C LEU A 268 0.79 30.23 2.41
N LYS A 269 0.23 31.09 3.25
CA LYS A 269 -0.98 31.89 2.99
C LYS A 269 -2.20 31.03 2.62
N LEU A 270 -2.29 29.85 3.23
CA LEU A 270 -3.39 28.92 3.08
C LEU A 270 -4.41 29.13 4.19
N THR A 271 -5.69 28.88 3.89
CA THR A 271 -6.77 28.94 4.87
C THR A 271 -7.23 27.51 5.18
N LEU A 272 -7.16 27.13 6.45
CA LEU A 272 -7.66 25.83 6.91
C LEU A 272 -9.18 25.80 6.91
N LEU A 273 -9.74 24.72 6.39
CA LEU A 273 -11.15 24.41 6.56
C LEU A 273 -11.45 24.03 8.03
N PRO A 274 -12.71 24.20 8.51
CA PRO A 274 -13.06 23.83 9.89
C PRO A 274 -12.71 22.37 10.23
N GLU A 275 -12.95 21.46 9.29
CA GLU A 275 -12.67 20.03 9.44
C GLU A 275 -11.15 19.76 9.50
N GLU A 276 -10.35 20.48 8.70
CA GLU A 276 -8.89 20.36 8.71
C GLU A 276 -8.31 20.89 10.02
N LYS A 277 -8.84 21.99 10.54
CA LYS A 277 -8.44 22.53 11.84
C LYS A 277 -8.72 21.53 12.96
N GLN A 278 -9.91 20.92 12.96
CA GLN A 278 -10.27 19.88 13.91
C GLN A 278 -9.36 18.65 13.76
N ALA A 279 -9.07 18.22 12.53
CA ALA A 279 -8.19 17.10 12.27
C ALA A 279 -6.75 17.34 12.74
N LEU A 280 -6.22 18.57 12.62
CA LEU A 280 -4.92 18.93 13.17
C LEU A 280 -4.88 18.86 14.70
N GLU A 281 -5.99 19.18 15.38
CA GLU A 281 -6.11 19.15 16.83
C GLU A 281 -6.35 17.73 17.40
N GLN A 282 -6.73 16.76 16.54
CA GLN A 282 -6.89 15.36 16.95
C GLN A 282 -5.52 14.69 17.06
N ARG A 283 -5.15 14.32 18.29
CA ARG A 283 -3.94 13.59 18.63
C ARG A 283 -4.26 12.15 19.02
N GLY A 284 -3.35 11.24 18.67
CA GLY A 284 -3.50 9.82 19.04
C GLY A 284 -3.45 9.60 20.56
N THR A 285 -2.67 10.43 21.27
CA THR A 285 -2.57 10.45 22.74
C THR A 285 -2.34 11.87 23.25
N THR A 286 -2.71 12.10 24.52
CA THR A 286 -2.36 13.32 25.26
C THR A 286 -1.27 13.06 26.32
N ASN A 287 -0.79 11.82 26.44
CA ASN A 287 0.22 11.42 27.41
C ASN A 287 1.63 11.48 26.82
N PRO A 288 2.53 12.38 27.30
CA PRO A 288 3.87 12.53 26.72
C PRO A 288 4.77 11.29 26.91
N GLU A 289 4.55 10.49 27.98
CA GLU A 289 5.31 9.25 28.21
C GLU A 289 4.89 8.17 27.18
N ALA A 290 3.58 7.99 26.99
CA ALA A 290 3.04 7.09 25.98
C ALA A 290 3.54 7.46 24.57
N TYR A 291 3.49 8.75 24.23
CA TYR A 291 4.00 9.26 22.95
C TYR A 291 5.49 8.96 22.76
N LYS A 292 6.33 9.26 23.74
CA LYS A 292 7.78 8.99 23.67
C LYS A 292 8.08 7.50 23.45
N LEU A 293 7.39 6.63 24.18
CA LEU A 293 7.56 5.17 24.02
C LEU A 293 7.07 4.72 22.65
N TYR A 294 5.96 5.26 22.16
CA TYR A 294 5.46 4.96 20.82
C TYR A 294 6.45 5.35 19.73
N LEU A 295 7.07 6.54 19.80
CA LEU A 295 8.11 6.94 18.85
C LEU A 295 9.30 5.97 18.86
N MET A 296 9.68 5.47 20.03
CA MET A 296 10.74 4.45 20.15
C MET A 296 10.31 3.12 19.51
N ALA A 297 9.07 2.65 19.76
CA ALA A 297 8.54 1.45 19.10
C ALA A 297 8.54 1.60 17.59
N ARG A 298 8.13 2.76 17.09
CA ARG A 298 8.08 3.08 15.66
C ARG A 298 9.47 3.09 15.01
N GLN A 299 10.48 3.58 15.69
CA GLN A 299 11.87 3.50 15.22
C GLN A 299 12.31 2.04 15.00
N PHE A 300 12.06 1.16 16.01
CA PHE A 300 12.37 -0.26 15.87
C PHE A 300 11.58 -0.93 14.75
N TRP A 301 10.32 -0.56 14.58
CA TRP A 301 9.47 -1.04 13.49
C TRP A 301 10.04 -0.68 12.10
N LEU A 302 10.54 0.54 11.94
CA LEU A 302 11.08 1.04 10.66
C LEU A 302 12.43 0.44 10.27
N LEU A 303 13.18 -0.10 11.23
CA LEU A 303 14.42 -0.83 10.94
C LEU A 303 14.17 -2.19 10.26
N ASP A 304 12.92 -2.63 10.19
CA ASP A 304 12.44 -3.90 9.55
C ASP A 304 13.31 -5.12 9.88
N ASN A 305 13.98 -5.09 11.06
CA ASN A 305 14.75 -6.19 11.57
C ASN A 305 13.83 -7.12 12.37
N GLU A 306 13.91 -8.40 12.10
CA GLU A 306 13.03 -9.41 12.69
C GLU A 306 13.06 -9.44 14.21
N ARG A 307 14.26 -9.29 14.81
CA ARG A 307 14.42 -9.22 16.28
C ARG A 307 13.74 -8.01 16.92
N ASN A 308 13.55 -6.95 16.15
CA ASN A 308 12.93 -5.73 16.62
C ASN A 308 11.43 -5.88 16.85
N ASN A 309 10.75 -6.83 16.19
CA ASN A 309 9.30 -7.00 16.34
C ASN A 309 8.91 -7.36 17.79
N GLU A 310 9.69 -8.19 18.49
CA GLU A 310 9.45 -8.47 19.92
C GLU A 310 9.62 -7.22 20.79
N ILE A 311 10.62 -6.39 20.48
CA ILE A 311 10.84 -5.11 21.16
C ILE A 311 9.67 -4.18 20.93
N VAL A 312 9.18 -4.09 19.68
CA VAL A 312 8.00 -3.28 19.31
C VAL A 312 6.78 -3.72 20.09
N VAL A 313 6.47 -5.03 20.12
CA VAL A 313 5.32 -5.56 20.88
C VAL A 313 5.44 -5.23 22.37
N ARG A 314 6.62 -5.39 22.94
CA ARG A 314 6.87 -5.10 24.37
C ARG A 314 6.70 -3.62 24.70
N ILE A 315 7.23 -2.73 23.86
CA ILE A 315 7.10 -1.28 24.05
C ILE A 315 5.62 -0.87 23.84
N CYS A 316 4.96 -1.36 22.77
CA CYS A 316 3.55 -1.06 22.53
C CYS A 316 2.64 -1.53 23.66
N ASN A 317 2.89 -2.70 24.25
CA ASN A 317 2.17 -3.13 25.45
C ASN A 317 2.31 -2.11 26.60
N ARG A 318 3.54 -1.60 26.83
CA ARG A 318 3.74 -0.56 27.85
C ARG A 318 3.03 0.75 27.50
N VAL A 319 3.00 1.15 26.23
CA VAL A 319 2.22 2.31 25.76
C VAL A 319 0.75 2.12 26.06
N ILE A 320 0.20 0.95 25.75
CA ILE A 320 -1.22 0.60 25.96
C ILE A 320 -1.59 0.56 27.45
N GLU A 321 -0.68 0.13 28.32
CA GLU A 321 -0.88 0.21 29.78
C GLU A 321 -1.01 1.66 30.25
N ILE A 322 -0.25 2.60 29.65
CA ILE A 322 -0.29 4.03 30.00
C ILE A 322 -1.51 4.71 29.36
N ASP A 323 -1.77 4.42 28.08
CA ASP A 323 -2.90 4.97 27.33
C ASP A 323 -3.58 3.87 26.48
N PRO A 324 -4.60 3.20 27.00
CA PRO A 324 -5.33 2.15 26.30
C PRO A 324 -6.04 2.61 25.01
N ASN A 325 -6.24 3.91 24.84
CA ASN A 325 -6.95 4.49 23.70
C ASN A 325 -6.01 4.94 22.58
N TYR A 326 -4.71 4.69 22.70
CA TYR A 326 -3.73 5.08 21.67
C TYR A 326 -3.78 4.14 20.47
N ALA A 327 -4.61 4.44 19.49
CA ALA A 327 -4.88 3.60 18.31
C ALA A 327 -3.61 3.24 17.51
N GLN A 328 -2.68 4.19 17.35
CA GLN A 328 -1.44 3.98 16.63
C GLN A 328 -0.55 2.90 17.28
N ALA A 329 -0.52 2.84 18.61
CA ALA A 329 0.22 1.80 19.33
C ALA A 329 -0.39 0.41 19.10
N TRP A 330 -1.71 0.31 19.10
CA TRP A 330 -2.41 -0.93 18.77
C TRP A 330 -2.15 -1.37 17.34
N ALA A 331 -2.19 -0.45 16.36
CA ALA A 331 -1.93 -0.77 14.95
C ALA A 331 -0.48 -1.24 14.73
N THR A 332 0.50 -0.53 15.31
CA THR A 332 1.92 -0.89 15.22
C THR A 332 2.20 -2.25 15.87
N MET A 333 1.58 -2.51 17.04
CA MET A 333 1.67 -3.82 17.71
C MET A 333 1.10 -4.93 16.83
N ALA A 334 -0.06 -4.72 16.21
CA ALA A 334 -0.68 -5.70 15.32
C ALA A 334 0.22 -6.07 14.14
N LEU A 335 0.86 -5.09 13.53
CA LEU A 335 1.79 -5.31 12.41
C LEU A 335 3.05 -6.07 12.86
N ALA A 336 3.58 -5.78 14.06
CA ALA A 336 4.71 -6.51 14.61
C ALA A 336 4.32 -7.96 14.96
N GLN A 337 3.16 -8.19 15.56
CA GLN A 337 2.63 -9.53 15.82
C GLN A 337 2.43 -10.31 14.52
N TRP A 338 1.90 -9.69 13.49
CA TRP A 338 1.77 -10.29 12.17
C TRP A 338 3.11 -10.73 11.57
N ASN A 339 4.16 -9.91 11.68
CA ASN A 339 5.51 -10.30 11.24
C ASN A 339 6.04 -11.50 12.03
N MET A 340 5.86 -11.52 13.36
CA MET A 340 6.26 -12.63 14.23
C MET A 340 5.50 -13.92 13.92
N PHE A 341 4.19 -13.81 13.63
CA PHE A 341 3.35 -14.94 13.21
C PHE A 341 3.90 -15.63 11.95
N TRP A 342 4.28 -14.85 10.94
CA TRP A 342 4.84 -15.37 9.69
C TRP A 342 6.24 -15.99 9.86
N ARG A 343 6.95 -15.66 10.92
CA ARG A 343 8.21 -16.35 11.29
C ARG A 343 7.98 -17.66 12.05
N GLY A 344 6.80 -17.85 12.60
CA GLY A 344 6.51 -18.92 13.53
C GLY A 344 6.92 -18.63 14.98
N ASP A 345 7.31 -17.38 15.30
CA ASP A 345 7.73 -16.95 16.65
C ASP A 345 6.53 -16.71 17.57
N SER A 346 5.34 -16.53 17.02
CA SER A 346 4.12 -16.26 17.76
C SER A 346 2.91 -16.93 17.11
N GLY A 347 1.96 -17.40 17.93
CA GLY A 347 0.64 -17.85 17.48
C GLY A 347 -0.36 -16.70 17.29
N ASP A 348 0.00 -15.45 17.65
CA ASP A 348 -0.84 -14.26 17.53
C ASP A 348 -0.58 -13.57 16.19
N ASP A 349 -1.60 -13.55 15.32
CA ASP A 349 -1.55 -12.93 13.99
C ASP A 349 -1.88 -11.42 14.00
N GLY A 350 -2.08 -10.83 15.17
CA GLY A 350 -2.34 -9.41 15.35
C GLY A 350 -3.80 -8.98 15.12
N GLU A 351 -4.74 -9.88 14.78
CA GLU A 351 -6.12 -9.50 14.45
C GLU A 351 -6.82 -8.77 15.59
N ARG A 352 -6.65 -9.21 16.84
CA ARG A 352 -7.26 -8.57 18.01
C ARG A 352 -6.77 -7.14 18.19
N ALA A 353 -5.47 -6.93 18.04
CA ALA A 353 -4.85 -5.62 18.17
C ALA A 353 -5.29 -4.69 17.02
N ALA A 354 -5.29 -5.20 15.76
CA ALA A 354 -5.78 -4.48 14.58
C ALA A 354 -7.25 -4.08 14.73
N GLY A 355 -8.12 -5.00 15.22
CA GLY A 355 -9.52 -4.72 15.46
C GLY A 355 -9.72 -3.67 16.55
N THR A 356 -8.86 -3.62 17.58
CA THR A 356 -8.90 -2.59 18.60
C THR A 356 -8.48 -1.24 18.05
N ALA A 357 -7.39 -1.18 17.29
CA ALA A 357 -6.94 0.03 16.62
C ALA A 357 -8.04 0.63 15.73
N LEU A 358 -8.70 -0.22 14.93
CA LEU A 358 -9.76 0.20 14.01
C LEU A 358 -11.00 0.73 14.74
N ARG A 359 -11.34 0.17 15.91
CA ARG A 359 -12.45 0.70 16.73
C ARG A 359 -12.11 2.03 17.37
N LEU A 360 -10.87 2.23 17.81
CA LEU A 360 -10.41 3.46 18.44
C LEU A 360 -10.28 4.61 17.42
N ASP A 361 -9.74 4.32 16.25
CA ASP A 361 -9.60 5.30 15.17
C ASP A 361 -9.88 4.66 13.80
N PRO A 362 -11.11 4.77 13.30
CA PRO A 362 -11.48 4.29 11.96
C PRO A 362 -10.86 5.09 10.80
N GLN A 363 -10.25 6.25 11.07
CA GLN A 363 -9.58 7.08 10.07
C GLN A 363 -8.05 6.86 10.04
N LEU A 364 -7.51 6.02 10.88
CA LEU A 364 -6.10 5.66 10.89
C LEU A 364 -5.82 4.62 9.80
N ALA A 365 -5.04 4.99 8.77
CA ALA A 365 -4.69 4.11 7.66
C ALA A 365 -4.00 2.81 8.12
N ASP A 366 -3.09 2.90 9.08
CA ASP A 366 -2.36 1.76 9.63
C ASP A 366 -3.29 0.75 10.32
N SER A 367 -4.42 1.17 10.91
CA SER A 367 -5.42 0.25 11.49
C SER A 367 -6.06 -0.65 10.42
N HIS A 368 -6.38 -0.07 9.27
CA HIS A 368 -6.91 -0.81 8.13
C HIS A 368 -5.85 -1.73 7.50
N ALA A 369 -4.61 -1.26 7.37
CA ALA A 369 -3.51 -2.06 6.85
C ALA A 369 -3.22 -3.27 7.76
N ALA A 370 -3.20 -3.06 9.08
CA ALA A 370 -3.03 -4.13 10.07
C ALA A 370 -4.17 -5.17 9.99
N MET A 371 -5.42 -4.72 9.82
CA MET A 371 -6.54 -5.64 9.60
C MET A 371 -6.38 -6.42 8.29
N GLY A 372 -5.89 -5.78 7.22
CA GLY A 372 -5.55 -6.43 5.96
C GLY A 372 -4.51 -7.54 6.13
N ALA A 373 -3.48 -7.29 6.94
CA ALA A 373 -2.45 -8.26 7.29
C ALA A 373 -3.04 -9.47 8.04
N ALA A 374 -3.90 -9.24 9.03
CA ALA A 374 -4.57 -10.30 9.79
C ALA A 374 -5.51 -11.14 8.91
N HIS A 375 -6.29 -10.53 8.02
CA HIS A 375 -7.12 -11.27 7.06
C HIS A 375 -6.26 -12.15 6.13
N ARG A 376 -5.14 -11.62 5.64
CA ARG A 376 -4.20 -12.38 4.81
C ARG A 376 -3.67 -13.61 5.55
N SER A 377 -3.33 -13.51 6.83
CA SER A 377 -2.84 -14.64 7.63
C SER A 377 -3.83 -15.81 7.69
N LYS A 378 -5.11 -15.52 7.55
CA LYS A 378 -6.19 -16.52 7.54
C LYS A 378 -6.63 -16.95 6.13
N GLY A 379 -5.85 -16.59 5.09
CA GLY A 379 -6.19 -16.90 3.70
C GLY A 379 -7.37 -16.08 3.14
N ARG A 380 -7.88 -15.11 3.89
CA ARG A 380 -8.99 -14.23 3.49
C ARG A 380 -8.47 -13.06 2.64
N PHE A 381 -7.86 -13.41 1.49
CA PHE A 381 -7.11 -12.44 0.65
C PHE A 381 -7.98 -11.32 0.09
N GLN A 382 -9.25 -11.61 -0.27
CA GLN A 382 -10.15 -10.59 -0.80
C GLN A 382 -10.54 -9.56 0.27
N GLU A 383 -10.83 -10.01 1.49
CA GLU A 383 -11.14 -9.14 2.64
C GLU A 383 -9.89 -8.33 3.04
N GLY A 384 -8.72 -8.98 3.00
CA GLY A 384 -7.44 -8.30 3.24
C GLY A 384 -7.16 -7.20 2.23
N LEU A 385 -7.41 -7.45 0.93
CA LEU A 385 -7.26 -6.44 -0.12
C LEU A 385 -8.23 -5.27 0.09
N LEU A 386 -9.49 -5.55 0.44
CA LEU A 386 -10.48 -4.48 0.71
C LEU A 386 -10.06 -3.61 1.90
N ALA A 387 -9.56 -4.22 2.98
CA ALA A 387 -9.04 -3.48 4.12
C ALA A 387 -7.86 -2.58 3.71
N CYS A 388 -6.90 -3.10 2.92
CA CYS A 388 -5.79 -2.30 2.41
C CYS A 388 -6.25 -1.17 1.47
N GLN A 389 -7.27 -1.38 0.64
CA GLN A 389 -7.86 -0.33 -0.18
C GLN A 389 -8.48 0.80 0.67
N ASN A 390 -9.10 0.47 1.81
CA ASN A 390 -9.53 1.49 2.78
C ASN A 390 -8.34 2.26 3.38
N ALA A 391 -7.24 1.57 3.72
CA ALA A 391 -6.00 2.24 4.15
C ALA A 391 -5.48 3.20 3.09
N LEU A 392 -5.42 2.76 1.82
CA LEU A 392 -4.91 3.54 0.69
C LEU A 392 -5.84 4.70 0.28
N ARG A 393 -7.14 4.61 0.58
CA ARG A 393 -8.06 5.74 0.41
C ARG A 393 -7.79 6.86 1.42
N LEU A 394 -7.36 6.49 2.63
CA LEU A 394 -6.97 7.45 3.69
C LEU A 394 -5.56 7.99 3.45
N GLU A 395 -4.63 7.12 3.08
CA GLU A 395 -3.23 7.44 2.81
C GLU A 395 -2.76 6.73 1.53
N PRO A 396 -2.90 7.38 0.34
CA PRO A 396 -2.60 6.75 -0.95
C PRO A 396 -1.17 6.23 -1.11
N ASN A 397 -0.21 6.85 -0.42
CA ASN A 397 1.21 6.49 -0.46
C ASN A 397 1.63 5.62 0.73
N SER A 398 0.68 5.04 1.50
CA SER A 398 1.02 4.15 2.61
C SER A 398 1.86 2.97 2.13
N TYR A 399 3.10 2.91 2.61
CA TYR A 399 4.01 1.79 2.34
C TYR A 399 3.40 0.45 2.81
N VAL A 400 2.91 0.43 4.05
CA VAL A 400 2.34 -0.78 4.67
C VAL A 400 1.09 -1.22 3.90
N GLY A 401 0.19 -0.27 3.60
CA GLY A 401 -1.02 -0.53 2.83
C GLY A 401 -0.73 -1.13 1.45
N ASN A 402 0.19 -0.52 0.70
CA ASN A 402 0.58 -1.01 -0.63
C ASN A 402 1.25 -2.38 -0.55
N ARG A 403 2.19 -2.61 0.39
CA ARG A 403 2.87 -3.89 0.54
C ARG A 403 1.90 -5.03 0.84
N ILE A 404 0.98 -4.85 1.78
CA ILE A 404 0.02 -5.87 2.17
C ILE A 404 -1.02 -6.10 1.05
N ALA A 405 -1.47 -5.04 0.35
CA ALA A 405 -2.33 -5.17 -0.82
C ALA A 405 -1.69 -6.03 -1.91
N GLY A 406 -0.40 -5.79 -2.21
CA GLY A 406 0.38 -6.60 -3.14
C GLY A 406 0.43 -8.07 -2.73
N LEU A 407 0.66 -8.35 -1.45
CA LEU A 407 0.67 -9.71 -0.90
C LEU A 407 -0.71 -10.39 -0.99
N CYS A 408 -1.80 -9.65 -0.77
CA CYS A 408 -3.16 -10.17 -0.97
C CYS A 408 -3.44 -10.48 -2.44
N CYS A 409 -3.00 -9.61 -3.36
CA CYS A 409 -3.12 -9.83 -4.80
C CYS A 409 -2.33 -11.06 -5.27
N LEU A 410 -1.15 -11.34 -4.70
CA LEU A 410 -0.41 -12.59 -4.95
C LEU A 410 -1.24 -13.81 -4.54
N GLY A 411 -1.83 -13.81 -3.35
CA GLY A 411 -2.72 -14.88 -2.89
C GLY A 411 -3.94 -15.09 -3.79
N LEU A 412 -4.44 -14.01 -4.40
CA LEU A 412 -5.54 -14.04 -5.37
C LEU A 412 -5.08 -14.36 -6.81
N ARG A 413 -3.78 -14.57 -7.04
CA ARG A 413 -3.15 -14.74 -8.37
C ARG A 413 -3.36 -13.56 -9.32
N ARG A 414 -3.59 -12.37 -8.77
CA ARG A 414 -3.74 -11.11 -9.50
C ARG A 414 -2.35 -10.45 -9.65
N TYR A 415 -1.49 -11.07 -10.46
CA TYR A 415 -0.06 -10.74 -10.49
C TYR A 415 0.23 -9.32 -11.00
N ASP A 416 -0.55 -8.79 -11.95
CA ASP A 416 -0.38 -7.42 -12.46
C ASP A 416 -0.71 -6.38 -11.39
N ASP A 417 -1.79 -6.60 -10.65
CA ASP A 417 -2.16 -5.74 -9.53
C ASP A 417 -1.12 -5.84 -8.41
N ALA A 418 -0.62 -7.05 -8.12
CA ALA A 418 0.43 -7.25 -7.13
C ALA A 418 1.69 -6.46 -7.49
N ILE A 419 2.15 -6.52 -8.75
CA ILE A 419 3.30 -5.74 -9.25
C ILE A 419 3.05 -4.25 -9.04
N THR A 420 1.86 -3.75 -9.39
CA THR A 420 1.50 -2.33 -9.24
C THR A 420 1.61 -1.88 -7.78
N TYR A 421 1.02 -2.63 -6.85
CA TYR A 421 1.10 -2.32 -5.42
C TYR A 421 2.52 -2.41 -4.87
N PHE A 422 3.30 -3.41 -5.28
CA PHE A 422 4.69 -3.54 -4.85
C PHE A 422 5.59 -2.44 -5.43
N GLU A 423 5.37 -1.99 -6.67
CA GLU A 423 6.10 -0.84 -7.24
C GLU A 423 5.82 0.43 -6.44
N LEU A 424 4.55 0.67 -6.02
CA LEU A 424 4.19 1.79 -5.15
C LEU A 424 4.83 1.67 -3.77
N ALA A 425 4.85 0.47 -3.16
CA ALA A 425 5.54 0.24 -1.89
C ALA A 425 7.05 0.49 -2.02
N ALA A 426 7.68 -0.08 -3.05
CA ALA A 426 9.12 0.06 -3.29
C ALA A 426 9.55 1.49 -3.66
N ALA A 427 8.68 2.28 -4.29
CA ALA A 427 8.91 3.70 -4.52
C ALA A 427 8.81 4.52 -3.23
N GLY A 428 7.97 4.09 -2.29
CA GLY A 428 7.81 4.73 -0.98
C GLY A 428 8.98 4.50 -0.02
N MET A 429 9.77 3.43 -0.18
CA MET A 429 10.88 3.09 0.71
C MET A 429 12.05 2.50 -0.10
N GLU A 430 13.13 3.28 -0.26
CA GLU A 430 14.28 2.86 -1.06
C GLU A 430 15.00 1.64 -0.45
N SER A 431 15.02 1.53 0.88
CA SER A 431 15.57 0.37 1.60
C SER A 431 14.66 -0.87 1.56
N ASP A 432 13.43 -0.77 1.03
CA ASP A 432 12.53 -1.93 0.95
C ASP A 432 12.98 -2.90 -0.15
N PHE A 433 13.68 -3.92 0.30
CA PHE A 433 14.02 -5.07 -0.54
C PHE A 433 12.90 -6.09 -0.64
N THR A 434 11.95 -6.09 0.28
CA THR A 434 10.85 -7.08 0.35
C THR A 434 9.88 -6.91 -0.81
N ALA A 435 9.33 -5.70 -1.02
CA ALA A 435 8.46 -5.44 -2.15
C ALA A 435 9.18 -5.66 -3.49
N ALA A 436 10.45 -5.22 -3.59
CA ALA A 436 11.27 -5.47 -4.77
C ALA A 436 11.45 -6.96 -5.09
N THR A 437 11.63 -7.80 -4.08
CA THR A 437 11.70 -9.26 -4.22
C THR A 437 10.38 -9.84 -4.73
N PHE A 438 9.24 -9.40 -4.17
CA PHE A 438 7.93 -9.87 -4.59
C PHE A 438 7.55 -9.44 -6.00
N ILE A 439 8.10 -8.34 -6.54
CA ILE A 439 7.96 -7.99 -7.96
C ILE A 439 8.58 -9.09 -8.83
N SER A 440 9.79 -9.55 -8.50
CA SER A 440 10.45 -10.65 -9.23
C SER A 440 9.64 -11.95 -9.16
N GLN A 441 9.13 -12.29 -7.97
CA GLN A 441 8.28 -13.48 -7.80
C GLN A 441 6.96 -13.38 -8.60
N SER A 442 6.38 -12.19 -8.69
CA SER A 442 5.18 -11.96 -9.49
C SER A 442 5.43 -12.18 -10.98
N TYR A 443 6.58 -11.72 -11.51
CA TYR A 443 6.97 -12.00 -12.89
C TYR A 443 7.31 -13.48 -13.11
N LYS A 444 7.93 -14.18 -12.13
CA LYS A 444 8.14 -15.64 -12.15
C LYS A 444 6.80 -16.36 -12.33
N ALA A 445 5.80 -16.01 -11.52
CA ALA A 445 4.47 -16.59 -11.59
C ALA A 445 3.72 -16.32 -12.91
N LYS A 446 4.05 -15.23 -13.62
CA LYS A 446 3.55 -14.92 -14.97
C LYS A 446 4.34 -15.63 -16.08
N GLY A 447 5.47 -16.28 -15.79
CA GLY A 447 6.37 -16.86 -16.78
C GLY A 447 7.20 -15.83 -17.57
N ASP A 448 7.27 -14.57 -17.12
CA ASP A 448 8.04 -13.50 -17.76
C ASP A 448 9.48 -13.50 -17.23
N THR A 449 10.33 -14.33 -17.83
CA THR A 449 11.70 -14.54 -17.38
C THR A 449 12.57 -13.28 -17.48
N GLU A 450 12.38 -12.45 -18.50
CA GLU A 450 13.19 -11.23 -18.69
C GLU A 450 12.89 -10.19 -17.61
N ARG A 451 11.61 -9.90 -17.37
CA ARG A 451 11.21 -8.97 -16.31
C ARG A 451 11.50 -9.53 -14.93
N MET A 452 11.36 -10.84 -14.74
CA MET A 452 11.73 -11.52 -13.50
C MET A 452 13.20 -11.25 -13.15
N LYS A 453 14.14 -11.50 -14.08
CA LYS A 453 15.57 -11.28 -13.86
C LYS A 453 15.91 -9.80 -13.63
N SER A 454 15.30 -8.90 -14.41
CA SER A 454 15.48 -7.46 -14.23
C SER A 454 15.02 -7.00 -12.84
N ALA A 455 13.86 -7.46 -12.37
CA ALA A 455 13.37 -7.18 -11.03
C ALA A 455 14.25 -7.82 -9.94
N ALA A 456 14.74 -9.05 -10.16
CA ALA A 456 15.66 -9.72 -9.23
C ALA A 456 16.97 -8.93 -9.06
N ARG A 457 17.52 -8.35 -10.13
CA ARG A 457 18.72 -7.52 -10.05
C ARG A 457 18.47 -6.28 -9.21
N ARG A 458 17.39 -5.54 -9.47
CA ARG A 458 17.01 -4.35 -8.66
C ARG A 458 16.78 -4.69 -7.19
N ALA A 459 16.17 -5.85 -6.90
CA ALA A 459 15.99 -6.31 -5.54
C ALA A 459 17.34 -6.63 -4.87
N LEU A 460 18.24 -7.31 -5.59
CA LEU A 460 19.57 -7.66 -5.08
C LEU A 460 20.41 -6.43 -4.75
N ASP A 461 20.38 -5.39 -5.60
CA ASP A 461 21.10 -4.13 -5.34
C ASP A 461 20.66 -3.50 -4.00
N ARG A 462 19.34 -3.50 -3.72
CA ARG A 462 18.81 -3.02 -2.43
C ARG A 462 19.22 -3.92 -1.26
N ILE A 463 19.16 -5.22 -1.45
CA ILE A 463 19.56 -6.21 -0.45
C ILE A 463 21.05 -6.05 -0.09
N GLU A 464 21.91 -5.88 -1.09
CA GLU A 464 23.35 -5.66 -0.90
C GLU A 464 23.63 -4.40 -0.08
N ALA A 465 22.90 -3.31 -0.35
CA ALA A 465 23.00 -2.08 0.44
C ALA A 465 22.62 -2.31 1.93
N VAL A 466 21.52 -3.03 2.18
CA VAL A 466 21.06 -3.37 3.55
C VAL A 466 22.07 -4.27 4.25
N VAL A 467 22.54 -5.34 3.59
CA VAL A 467 23.53 -6.27 4.14
C VAL A 467 24.90 -5.61 4.34
N GLY A 468 25.24 -4.61 3.52
CA GLY A 468 26.44 -3.80 3.70
C GLY A 468 26.38 -2.93 4.96
N ALA A 469 25.22 -2.37 5.27
CA ALA A 469 24.99 -1.57 6.48
C ALA A 469 24.81 -2.45 7.73
N GLU A 470 24.11 -3.58 7.61
CA GLU A 470 23.82 -4.52 8.69
C GLU A 470 24.20 -5.96 8.25
N PRO A 471 25.45 -6.38 8.44
CA PRO A 471 25.93 -7.68 7.99
C PRO A 471 25.20 -8.90 8.59
N GLY A 472 24.48 -8.72 9.67
CA GLY A 472 23.71 -9.75 10.37
C GLY A 472 22.21 -9.77 10.04
N HIS A 473 21.75 -9.03 9.04
CA HIS A 473 20.33 -8.95 8.68
C HIS A 473 19.87 -10.24 7.98
N SER A 474 19.45 -11.26 8.76
CA SER A 474 19.14 -12.61 8.29
C SER A 474 18.12 -12.66 7.16
N ARG A 475 17.05 -11.88 7.26
CA ARG A 475 15.98 -11.79 6.23
C ARG A 475 16.52 -11.25 4.90
N ALA A 476 17.33 -10.17 4.94
CA ALA A 476 17.93 -9.63 3.73
C ALA A 476 18.87 -10.64 3.07
N ILE A 477 19.69 -11.32 3.85
CA ILE A 477 20.58 -12.37 3.33
C ILE A 477 19.75 -13.50 2.70
N GLY A 478 18.70 -13.99 3.37
CA GLY A 478 17.84 -15.07 2.84
C GLY A 478 17.14 -14.70 1.54
N MET A 479 16.57 -13.48 1.45
CA MET A 479 15.98 -12.99 0.20
C MET A 479 17.03 -12.77 -0.88
N GLY A 480 18.25 -12.37 -0.51
CA GLY A 480 19.38 -12.26 -1.42
C GLY A 480 19.76 -13.60 -2.05
N VAL A 481 19.74 -14.68 -1.28
CA VAL A 481 19.96 -16.04 -1.80
C VAL A 481 18.93 -16.40 -2.86
N ALA A 482 17.65 -16.10 -2.63
CA ALA A 482 16.58 -16.34 -3.60
C ALA A 482 16.76 -15.50 -4.89
N MET A 483 17.21 -14.25 -4.78
CA MET A 483 17.49 -13.39 -5.94
C MET A 483 18.72 -13.87 -6.71
N LEU A 484 19.80 -14.22 -6.02
CA LEU A 484 21.01 -14.81 -6.63
C LEU A 484 20.68 -16.12 -7.36
N ALA A 485 19.86 -16.98 -6.78
CA ALA A 485 19.37 -18.19 -7.42
C ALA A 485 18.57 -17.89 -8.69
N THR A 486 17.64 -16.91 -8.61
CA THR A 486 16.85 -16.45 -9.77
C THR A 486 17.73 -15.92 -10.93
N LEU A 487 18.86 -15.29 -10.59
CA LEU A 487 19.83 -14.76 -11.54
C LEU A 487 20.80 -15.83 -12.06
N GLY A 488 20.83 -17.01 -11.45
CA GLY A 488 21.77 -18.09 -11.77
C GLY A 488 23.20 -17.87 -11.21
N GLU A 489 23.35 -16.96 -10.23
CA GLU A 489 24.63 -16.66 -9.57
C GLU A 489 24.94 -17.69 -8.47
N LYS A 490 25.15 -18.93 -8.89
CA LYS A 490 25.20 -20.13 -8.04
C LYS A 490 26.21 -20.04 -6.90
N GLU A 491 27.46 -19.66 -7.17
CA GLU A 491 28.50 -19.63 -6.14
C GLU A 491 28.22 -18.56 -5.06
N ARG A 492 27.75 -17.40 -5.48
CA ARG A 492 27.35 -16.34 -4.53
C ARG A 492 26.11 -16.76 -3.71
N ALA A 493 25.15 -17.44 -4.33
CA ALA A 493 23.99 -17.95 -3.62
C ALA A 493 24.39 -18.94 -2.52
N LYS A 494 25.35 -19.85 -2.78
CA LYS A 494 25.90 -20.81 -1.81
C LYS A 494 26.62 -20.11 -0.65
N GLU A 495 27.46 -19.14 -0.96
CA GLU A 495 28.16 -18.34 0.04
C GLU A 495 27.17 -17.65 0.98
N TRP A 496 26.17 -17.00 0.41
CA TRP A 496 25.15 -16.30 1.18
C TRP A 496 24.24 -17.26 1.97
N ALA A 497 23.92 -18.43 1.44
CA ALA A 497 23.16 -19.46 2.15
C ALA A 497 23.93 -19.97 3.38
N THR A 498 25.23 -20.23 3.23
CA THR A 498 26.08 -20.62 4.35
C THR A 498 26.12 -19.53 5.42
N ARG A 499 26.28 -18.29 5.02
CA ARG A 499 26.26 -17.13 5.94
C ARG A 499 24.91 -17.00 6.66
N ALA A 500 23.77 -17.14 5.94
CA ALA A 500 22.45 -17.05 6.53
C ALA A 500 22.23 -18.08 7.64
N ARG A 501 22.66 -19.34 7.41
CA ARG A 501 22.58 -20.43 8.39
C ARG A 501 23.41 -20.15 9.66
N LEU A 502 24.54 -19.46 9.53
CA LEU A 502 25.38 -19.09 10.67
C LEU A 502 24.80 -17.90 11.47
N VAL A 503 24.15 -16.95 10.77
CA VAL A 503 23.61 -15.73 11.39
C VAL A 503 22.33 -16.02 12.19
N ASP A 504 21.47 -16.89 11.68
CA ASP A 504 20.17 -17.19 12.28
C ASP A 504 19.86 -18.70 12.20
N PRO A 505 20.59 -19.53 12.98
CA PRO A 505 20.55 -21.00 12.89
C PRO A 505 19.20 -21.59 13.34
N GLU A 506 18.40 -20.83 14.06
CA GLU A 506 17.12 -21.30 14.60
C GLU A 506 15.90 -20.93 13.76
N ASN A 507 16.07 -20.09 12.76
CA ASN A 507 14.98 -19.59 11.92
C ASN A 507 14.58 -20.65 10.87
N VAL A 508 13.59 -21.45 11.23
CA VAL A 508 13.09 -22.55 10.38
C VAL A 508 12.61 -22.06 9.01
N ASN A 509 11.92 -20.93 8.96
CA ASN A 509 11.40 -20.38 7.70
C ASN A 509 12.53 -19.88 6.78
N LEU A 510 13.58 -19.26 7.38
CA LEU A 510 14.76 -18.86 6.62
C LEU A 510 15.41 -20.07 5.97
N HIS A 511 15.72 -21.11 6.77
CA HIS A 511 16.38 -22.31 6.29
C HIS A 511 15.54 -23.07 5.25
N TYR A 512 14.22 -23.12 5.44
CA TYR A 512 13.32 -23.68 4.43
C TYR A 512 13.45 -22.95 3.08
N ASN A 513 13.40 -21.62 3.09
CA ASN A 513 13.54 -20.82 1.88
C ASN A 513 14.94 -20.93 1.24
N LEU A 514 15.98 -21.08 2.07
CA LEU A 514 17.33 -21.36 1.57
C LEU A 514 17.38 -22.72 0.86
N ALA A 515 16.76 -23.74 1.44
CA ALA A 515 16.68 -25.07 0.81
C ALA A 515 15.93 -25.03 -0.52
N CYS A 516 14.82 -24.30 -0.64
CA CYS A 516 14.12 -24.07 -1.89
C CYS A 516 15.03 -23.41 -2.96
N ALA A 517 15.76 -22.37 -2.57
CA ALA A 517 16.68 -21.69 -3.47
C ALA A 517 17.84 -22.60 -3.92
N MET A 518 18.43 -23.38 -3.01
CA MET A 518 19.51 -24.31 -3.32
C MET A 518 19.01 -25.46 -4.19
N SER A 519 17.83 -26.00 -3.93
CA SER A 519 17.20 -27.02 -4.77
C SER A 519 17.00 -26.53 -6.21
N SER A 520 16.52 -25.29 -6.38
CA SER A 520 16.33 -24.68 -7.71
C SER A 520 17.64 -24.50 -8.50
N LEU A 521 18.80 -24.44 -7.81
CA LEU A 521 20.13 -24.37 -8.38
C LEU A 521 20.77 -25.77 -8.61
N GLY A 522 20.08 -26.85 -8.22
CA GLY A 522 20.58 -28.21 -8.30
C GLY A 522 21.65 -28.54 -7.26
N GLU A 523 21.73 -27.77 -6.17
CA GLU A 523 22.65 -27.98 -5.04
C GLU A 523 22.06 -28.97 -4.03
N ILE A 524 21.95 -30.24 -4.45
CA ILE A 524 21.25 -31.30 -3.69
C ILE A 524 21.81 -31.48 -2.28
N ASP A 525 23.14 -31.53 -2.15
CA ASP A 525 23.80 -31.78 -0.84
C ASP A 525 23.48 -30.64 0.15
N LEU A 526 23.64 -29.40 -0.27
CA LEU A 526 23.37 -28.22 0.57
C LEU A 526 21.87 -28.09 0.90
N THR A 527 21.00 -28.46 -0.04
CA THR A 527 19.55 -28.53 0.20
C THR A 527 19.23 -29.52 1.32
N LEU A 528 19.71 -30.74 1.22
CA LEU A 528 19.46 -31.82 2.20
C LEU A 528 20.07 -31.51 3.56
N GLU A 529 21.29 -30.96 3.59
CA GLU A 529 21.92 -30.50 4.82
C GLU A 529 21.05 -29.44 5.52
N THR A 530 20.61 -28.40 4.77
CA THR A 530 19.78 -27.33 5.31
C THR A 530 18.43 -27.83 5.83
N LEU A 531 17.79 -28.78 5.13
CA LEU A 531 16.53 -29.38 5.57
C LEU A 531 16.74 -30.28 6.81
N THR A 532 17.86 -30.97 6.90
CA THR A 532 18.20 -31.81 8.06
C THR A 532 18.37 -30.98 9.33
N ASP A 533 18.99 -29.80 9.23
CA ASP A 533 19.16 -28.87 10.36
C ASP A 533 17.82 -28.42 10.97
N ILE A 534 16.80 -28.24 10.15
CA ILE A 534 15.48 -27.78 10.61
C ILE A 534 14.50 -28.92 10.92
N ALA A 535 14.78 -30.15 10.48
CA ALA A 535 13.89 -31.30 10.65
C ALA A 535 13.34 -31.46 12.07
N PRO A 536 14.15 -31.30 13.16
CA PRO A 536 13.64 -31.41 14.52
C PRO A 536 12.65 -30.34 14.94
N ARG A 537 12.58 -29.21 14.21
CA ARG A 537 11.77 -28.03 14.53
C ARG A 537 10.60 -27.80 13.55
N LEU A 538 10.50 -28.59 12.49
CA LEU A 538 9.38 -28.49 11.54
C LEU A 538 8.04 -28.72 12.25
N SER A 539 7.04 -27.94 11.88
CA SER A 539 5.65 -28.17 12.27
C SER A 539 4.97 -29.19 11.34
N PRO A 540 3.83 -29.83 11.75
CA PRO A 540 3.08 -30.70 10.86
C PRO A 540 2.63 -30.00 9.57
N GLY A 541 2.26 -28.72 9.65
CA GLY A 541 1.88 -27.92 8.49
C GLY A 541 3.04 -27.70 7.51
N MET A 542 4.24 -27.40 8.01
CA MET A 542 5.43 -27.26 7.17
C MET A 542 5.83 -28.58 6.52
N MET A 543 5.72 -29.68 7.25
CA MET A 543 5.97 -31.00 6.70
C MET A 543 5.05 -31.29 5.51
N SER A 544 3.74 -31.10 5.71
CA SER A 544 2.74 -31.29 4.64
C SER A 544 2.99 -30.36 3.44
N TRP A 545 3.43 -29.13 3.70
CA TRP A 545 3.81 -28.21 2.63
C TRP A 545 5.03 -28.71 1.86
N MET A 546 6.08 -29.15 2.55
CA MET A 546 7.32 -29.67 1.96
C MET A 546 7.07 -30.90 1.06
N GLU A 547 6.08 -31.74 1.37
CA GLU A 547 5.68 -32.87 0.55
C GLU A 547 5.14 -32.46 -0.84
N SER A 548 4.50 -31.30 -0.92
CA SER A 548 3.84 -30.81 -2.13
C SER A 548 4.56 -29.66 -2.82
N ASP A 549 5.64 -29.14 -2.22
CA ASP A 549 6.36 -27.98 -2.74
C ASP A 549 7.12 -28.32 -4.00
N ALA A 550 6.79 -27.66 -5.11
CA ALA A 550 7.43 -27.86 -6.41
C ALA A 550 8.92 -27.53 -6.43
N ASP A 551 9.40 -26.69 -5.50
CA ASP A 551 10.81 -26.36 -5.39
C ASP A 551 11.67 -27.60 -5.03
N PHE A 552 11.07 -28.67 -4.47
CA PHE A 552 11.75 -29.93 -4.15
C PHE A 552 11.52 -31.07 -5.15
N ASP A 553 10.83 -30.82 -6.27
CA ASP A 553 10.56 -31.87 -7.26
C ASP A 553 11.84 -32.52 -7.78
N ALA A 554 12.93 -31.75 -7.93
CA ALA A 554 14.22 -32.25 -8.38
C ALA A 554 14.88 -33.25 -7.39
N ILE A 555 14.56 -33.17 -6.11
CA ILE A 555 15.15 -34.00 -5.06
C ILE A 555 14.16 -34.98 -4.45
N ARG A 556 12.91 -34.97 -4.84
CA ARG A 556 11.83 -35.79 -4.27
C ARG A 556 12.10 -37.30 -4.36
N GLY A 557 12.81 -37.72 -5.40
CA GLY A 557 13.25 -39.11 -5.60
C GLY A 557 14.58 -39.47 -4.93
N GLU A 558 15.25 -38.54 -4.31
CA GLU A 558 16.53 -38.78 -3.61
C GLU A 558 16.30 -39.61 -2.34
N ALA A 559 17.10 -40.69 -2.17
CA ALA A 559 16.96 -41.58 -1.02
C ALA A 559 17.12 -40.87 0.33
N ARG A 560 18.01 -39.87 0.39
CA ARG A 560 18.22 -39.05 1.59
C ARG A 560 17.05 -38.14 1.91
N PHE A 561 16.38 -37.58 0.88
CA PHE A 561 15.19 -36.78 1.09
C PHE A 561 14.02 -37.64 1.58
N MET A 562 13.83 -38.81 0.98
CA MET A 562 12.78 -39.74 1.41
C MET A 562 13.01 -40.21 2.86
N ALA A 563 14.25 -40.52 3.23
CA ALA A 563 14.58 -40.89 4.61
C ALA A 563 14.33 -39.74 5.60
N LEU A 564 14.66 -38.49 5.23
CA LEU A 564 14.40 -37.31 6.04
C LEU A 564 12.90 -37.13 6.26
N MET A 565 12.10 -37.23 5.19
CA MET A 565 10.63 -37.09 5.26
C MET A 565 10.01 -38.18 6.14
N GLU A 566 10.49 -39.41 6.02
CA GLU A 566 10.04 -40.52 6.88
C GLU A 566 10.35 -40.26 8.37
N GLN A 567 11.54 -39.80 8.68
CA GLN A 567 11.91 -39.44 10.07
C GLN A 567 10.99 -38.33 10.63
N VAL A 568 10.68 -37.30 9.82
CA VAL A 568 9.79 -36.22 10.24
C VAL A 568 8.35 -36.73 10.42
N LYS A 569 7.86 -37.61 9.54
CA LYS A 569 6.53 -38.26 9.65
C LYS A 569 6.40 -39.06 10.95
N VAL A 570 7.37 -39.92 11.21
CA VAL A 570 7.40 -40.75 12.44
C VAL A 570 7.33 -39.88 13.70
N ARG A 571 7.99 -38.73 13.71
CA ARG A 571 7.95 -37.79 14.84
C ARG A 571 6.53 -37.27 15.11
N PHE A 572 5.69 -37.16 14.09
CA PHE A 572 4.29 -36.69 14.20
C PHE A 572 3.27 -37.82 14.29
N GLY A 573 3.74 -39.10 14.34
CA GLY A 573 2.86 -40.27 14.43
C GLY A 573 2.14 -40.61 13.12
N TYR A 574 2.62 -40.12 12.00
CA TYR A 574 2.19 -40.56 10.67
C TYR A 574 2.98 -41.81 10.29
N THR A 575 2.33 -42.97 10.23
CA THR A 575 2.88 -44.26 9.78
C THR A 575 2.42 -44.58 8.37
#